data_f1563cd51e5d5aa14b10f41d80bb8be0
#
_entry.id   f1563cd51e5d5aa14b10f41d80bb8be0
#
_cell.length_a   1.000
_cell.length_b   1.000
_cell.length_c   1.000
_cell.angle_alpha   90.00
_cell.angle_beta   90.00
_cell.angle_gamma   90.00
#
_symmetry.space_group_name_H-M   'P 1'
#
loop_
_entity.id
_entity.type
_entity.pdbx_description
1 polymer ?
#
loop_
_entity_poly.entity_id
_entity_poly.type
_entity_poly.pdbx_seq_one_letter_code
_entity_poly.pdbx_strand_id
1 'polypeptide(L)'
;MKICGLLAVLALLAIAGSAKADDLGCISTTFKLLSPNDKVCISDFDDPRVPGVACHISQARKGGWGQPFGLNEDPSNFSVACRQVGPISVDLSKLPENEEAFSQKTSIFFKATRIYRMIDAKRNTLIYVAISSKIINGSPENAISTVPIMPWGGK
;
A
#
# COMPACT_ATOMS: atom_id res chain seq x y z
N MET A 1 -33.25 33.83 38.17
CA MET A 1 -33.39 32.75 37.17
C MET A 1 -32.13 32.71 36.35
N LYS A 2 -31.27 31.70 36.51
CA LYS A 2 -30.00 31.54 35.81
C LYS A 2 -30.22 30.51 34.68
N ILE A 3 -30.11 30.97 33.43
CA ILE A 3 -30.20 30.12 32.26
C ILE A 3 -28.78 29.63 31.95
N CYS A 4 -28.54 28.34 32.17
CA CYS A 4 -27.30 27.66 31.90
C CYS A 4 -27.24 27.32 30.40
N GLY A 5 -26.34 28.01 29.66
CA GLY A 5 -26.09 27.72 28.25
C GLY A 5 -25.24 26.48 28.09
N LEU A 6 -25.81 25.43 27.54
CA LEU A 6 -25.12 24.19 27.22
C LEU A 6 -24.37 24.35 25.88
N LEU A 7 -23.06 24.58 25.92
CA LEU A 7 -22.19 24.56 24.75
C LEU A 7 -21.96 23.11 24.32
N ALA A 8 -22.64 22.70 23.27
CA ALA A 8 -22.38 21.43 22.59
C ALA A 8 -21.11 21.57 21.74
N VAL A 9 -20.00 21.07 22.21
CA VAL A 9 -18.77 20.92 21.44
C VAL A 9 -18.94 19.70 20.52
N LEU A 10 -19.21 19.97 19.24
CA LEU A 10 -19.23 18.95 18.19
C LEU A 10 -17.77 18.57 17.87
N ALA A 11 -17.29 17.47 18.45
CA ALA A 11 -16.01 16.88 18.08
C ALA A 11 -16.15 16.25 16.67
N LEU A 12 -15.62 16.92 15.63
CA LEU A 12 -15.39 16.31 14.33
C LEU A 12 -14.33 15.22 14.49
N LEU A 13 -14.73 13.97 14.61
CA LEU A 13 -13.83 12.85 14.40
C LEU A 13 -13.45 12.83 12.93
N ALA A 14 -12.24 13.26 12.61
CA ALA A 14 -11.60 12.97 11.33
C ALA A 14 -11.43 11.46 11.22
N ILE A 15 -12.29 10.80 10.46
CA ILE A 15 -12.14 9.39 10.10
C ILE A 15 -10.95 9.35 9.15
N ALA A 16 -9.77 9.05 9.66
CA ALA A 16 -8.62 8.67 8.84
C ALA A 16 -9.00 7.35 8.16
N GLY A 17 -9.40 7.42 6.90
CA GLY A 17 -9.68 6.25 6.07
C GLY A 17 -8.42 5.43 5.96
N SER A 18 -8.41 4.23 6.54
CA SER A 18 -7.34 3.27 6.28
C SER A 18 -7.44 2.83 4.83
N ALA A 19 -6.40 3.05 4.04
CA ALA A 19 -6.30 2.48 2.70
C ALA A 19 -6.40 0.96 2.82
N LYS A 20 -7.38 0.37 2.13
CA LYS A 20 -7.59 -1.07 2.07
C LYS A 20 -7.09 -1.56 0.73
N ALA A 21 -6.30 -2.64 0.72
CA ALA A 21 -5.95 -3.32 -0.52
C ALA A 21 -7.07 -4.25 -0.92
N ASP A 22 -7.42 -4.25 -2.19
CA ASP A 22 -8.31 -5.23 -2.79
C ASP A 22 -7.49 -6.31 -3.52
N ASP A 23 -7.88 -7.58 -3.38
CA ASP A 23 -7.24 -8.71 -4.06
C ASP A 23 -7.79 -8.81 -5.48
N LEU A 24 -6.95 -8.54 -6.49
CA LEU A 24 -7.33 -8.65 -7.91
C LEU A 24 -7.25 -10.09 -8.41
N GLY A 25 -6.42 -10.91 -7.79
CA GLY A 25 -6.29 -12.34 -8.14
C GLY A 25 -4.87 -12.87 -8.06
N CYS A 26 -4.75 -14.16 -8.36
CA CYS A 26 -3.46 -14.86 -8.29
C CYS A 26 -3.23 -15.74 -9.52
N ILE A 27 -1.98 -15.87 -9.93
CA ILE A 27 -1.51 -16.76 -10.99
C ILE A 27 -0.68 -17.87 -10.35
N SER A 28 -1.06 -19.14 -10.58
CA SER A 28 -0.28 -20.29 -10.12
C SER A 28 1.05 -20.37 -10.86
N THR A 29 2.14 -20.56 -10.13
CA THR A 29 3.50 -20.66 -10.69
C THR A 29 4.06 -22.06 -10.65
N THR A 30 3.41 -22.98 -9.92
CA THR A 30 3.79 -24.40 -9.82
C THR A 30 2.56 -25.27 -9.98
N PHE A 31 2.79 -26.56 -10.29
CA PHE A 31 1.77 -27.60 -10.22
C PHE A 31 2.17 -28.60 -9.15
N LYS A 32 1.37 -28.74 -8.11
CA LYS A 32 1.55 -29.70 -7.01
C LYS A 32 0.33 -30.62 -6.94
N LEU A 33 0.56 -31.94 -7.07
CA LEU A 33 -0.54 -32.93 -7.16
C LEU A 33 -1.35 -33.04 -5.86
N LEU A 34 -0.70 -32.88 -4.69
CA LEU A 34 -1.29 -33.18 -3.38
C LEU A 34 -1.32 -31.98 -2.43
N SER A 35 -0.99 -30.78 -2.90
CA SER A 35 -1.01 -29.57 -2.07
C SER A 35 -1.31 -28.32 -2.91
N PRO A 36 -1.80 -27.24 -2.29
CA PRO A 36 -1.97 -25.97 -3.00
C PRO A 36 -0.69 -25.49 -3.69
N ASN A 37 -0.85 -24.94 -4.89
CA ASN A 37 0.25 -24.43 -5.71
C ASN A 37 0.87 -23.15 -5.13
N ASP A 38 2.15 -22.91 -5.43
CA ASP A 38 2.75 -21.59 -5.28
C ASP A 38 2.12 -20.65 -6.31
N LYS A 39 2.01 -19.39 -5.98
CA LYS A 39 1.31 -18.41 -6.81
C LYS A 39 1.91 -17.00 -6.64
N VAL A 40 1.71 -16.16 -7.64
CA VAL A 40 1.90 -14.71 -7.54
C VAL A 40 0.53 -14.06 -7.48
N CYS A 41 0.29 -13.26 -6.45
CA CYS A 41 -0.97 -12.56 -6.24
C CYS A 41 -0.78 -11.05 -6.46
N ILE A 42 -1.80 -10.43 -7.04
CA ILE A 42 -1.85 -8.99 -7.30
C ILE A 42 -2.92 -8.39 -6.39
N SER A 43 -2.56 -7.34 -5.72
CA SER A 43 -3.49 -6.46 -4.99
C SER A 43 -3.26 -5.00 -5.40
N ASP A 44 -4.28 -4.20 -5.26
CA ASP A 44 -4.21 -2.76 -5.50
C ASP A 44 -4.55 -1.96 -4.24
N PHE A 45 -4.16 -0.70 -4.26
CA PHE A 45 -4.62 0.29 -3.30
C PHE A 45 -4.55 1.68 -3.90
N ASP A 46 -5.43 2.57 -3.44
CA ASP A 46 -5.38 4.00 -3.73
C ASP A 46 -4.64 4.74 -2.61
N ASP A 47 -3.86 5.77 -2.97
CA ASP A 47 -3.25 6.62 -1.95
C ASP A 47 -4.35 7.46 -1.26
N PRO A 48 -4.60 7.28 0.04
CA PRO A 48 -5.71 7.96 0.73
C PRO A 48 -5.51 9.46 0.85
N ARG A 49 -4.28 9.95 0.70
CA ARG A 49 -3.97 11.38 0.81
C ARG A 49 -3.68 12.04 -0.53
N VAL A 50 -3.52 11.25 -1.57
CA VAL A 50 -3.30 11.73 -2.94
C VAL A 50 -4.32 11.07 -3.88
N PRO A 51 -5.60 11.48 -3.82
CA PRO A 51 -6.59 11.00 -4.77
C PRO A 51 -6.08 11.18 -6.20
N GLY A 52 -6.32 10.17 -7.04
CA GLY A 52 -5.81 10.12 -8.40
C GLY A 52 -4.50 9.35 -8.58
N VAL A 53 -4.00 8.69 -7.52
CA VAL A 53 -2.90 7.71 -7.62
C VAL A 53 -3.41 6.35 -7.18
N ALA A 54 -3.21 5.35 -8.06
CA ALA A 54 -3.41 3.95 -7.76
C ALA A 54 -2.10 3.17 -7.86
N CYS A 55 -1.90 2.21 -6.97
CA CYS A 55 -0.74 1.35 -6.91
C CYS A 55 -1.16 -0.12 -6.98
N HIS A 56 -0.37 -0.93 -7.69
CA HIS A 56 -0.50 -2.37 -7.75
C HIS A 56 0.73 -3.02 -7.12
N ILE A 57 0.51 -4.05 -6.32
CA ILE A 57 1.57 -4.82 -5.68
C ILE A 57 1.44 -6.25 -6.16
N SER A 58 2.53 -6.82 -6.65
CA SER A 58 2.63 -8.26 -6.87
C SER A 58 3.44 -8.91 -5.76
N GLN A 59 2.97 -10.04 -5.24
CA GLN A 59 3.65 -10.78 -4.19
C GLN A 59 3.64 -12.27 -4.50
N ALA A 60 4.80 -12.91 -4.34
CA ALA A 60 4.88 -14.36 -4.36
C ALA A 60 4.30 -14.93 -3.05
N ARG A 61 3.48 -15.97 -3.17
CA ARG A 61 2.91 -16.71 -2.04
C ARG A 61 3.20 -18.20 -2.19
N LYS A 62 3.76 -18.81 -1.17
CA LYS A 62 3.97 -20.26 -1.12
C LYS A 62 2.65 -20.97 -0.90
N GLY A 63 2.37 -21.98 -1.70
CA GLY A 63 1.29 -22.94 -1.45
C GLY A 63 1.66 -23.92 -0.34
N GLY A 64 0.74 -24.84 -0.04
CA GLY A 64 0.89 -25.89 0.94
C GLY A 64 -0.22 -25.87 2.00
N TRP A 65 -0.38 -26.99 2.71
CA TRP A 65 -1.45 -27.18 3.69
C TRP A 65 -1.32 -26.28 4.94
N GLY A 66 -0.14 -25.73 5.20
CA GLY A 66 0.10 -24.78 6.31
C GLY A 66 -0.43 -23.36 6.04
N GLN A 67 -0.78 -23.01 4.81
CA GLN A 67 -1.25 -21.67 4.43
C GLN A 67 -2.48 -21.19 5.24
N PRO A 68 -3.55 -22.00 5.42
CA PRO A 68 -4.71 -21.57 6.19
C PRO A 68 -4.40 -21.26 7.66
N PHE A 69 -3.31 -21.82 8.18
CA PHE A 69 -2.87 -21.64 9.57
C PHE A 69 -1.75 -20.61 9.71
N GLY A 70 -1.34 -19.95 8.60
CA GLY A 70 -0.24 -18.98 8.62
C GLY A 70 1.15 -19.58 8.91
N LEU A 71 1.29 -20.92 8.78
CA LEU A 71 2.53 -21.62 9.09
C LEU A 71 3.55 -21.59 7.94
N ASN A 72 3.10 -21.31 6.71
CA ASN A 72 4.00 -21.20 5.57
C ASN A 72 4.52 -19.77 5.47
N GLU A 73 5.83 -19.64 5.42
CA GLU A 73 6.47 -18.36 5.24
C GLU A 73 6.34 -17.92 3.77
N ASP A 74 5.64 -16.80 3.51
CA ASP A 74 5.59 -16.21 2.19
C ASP A 74 6.95 -15.58 1.84
N PRO A 75 7.41 -15.70 0.58
CA PRO A 75 8.60 -15.02 0.12
C PRO A 75 8.47 -13.50 0.30
N SER A 76 9.58 -12.83 0.63
CA SER A 76 9.60 -11.37 0.73
C SER A 76 9.59 -10.69 -0.64
N ASN A 77 9.68 -11.46 -1.73
CA ASN A 77 9.73 -10.93 -3.09
C ASN A 77 8.40 -10.29 -3.46
N PHE A 78 8.46 -9.02 -3.78
CA PHE A 78 7.34 -8.23 -4.24
C PHE A 78 7.81 -7.18 -5.25
N SER A 79 6.86 -6.61 -5.98
CA SER A 79 7.08 -5.40 -6.77
C SER A 79 5.92 -4.43 -6.54
N VAL A 80 6.18 -3.15 -6.81
CA VAL A 80 5.19 -2.08 -6.74
C VAL A 80 5.17 -1.29 -8.05
N ALA A 81 3.99 -0.98 -8.55
CA ALA A 81 3.78 -0.12 -9.71
C ALA A 81 2.66 0.86 -9.40
N CYS A 82 2.99 2.14 -9.32
CA CYS A 82 2.02 3.22 -9.09
C CYS A 82 1.84 4.06 -10.35
N ARG A 83 0.62 4.54 -10.57
CA ARG A 83 0.25 5.37 -11.72
C ARG A 83 -0.68 6.49 -11.29
N GLN A 84 -0.56 7.61 -11.99
CA GLN A 84 -1.62 8.60 -11.98
C GLN A 84 -2.81 8.04 -12.78
N VAL A 85 -3.97 7.96 -12.16
CA VAL A 85 -5.22 7.42 -12.73
C VAL A 85 -6.35 8.44 -12.70
N GLY A 86 -6.08 9.64 -12.20
CA GLY A 86 -7.03 10.74 -12.09
C GLY A 86 -6.33 12.09 -11.91
N PRO A 87 -7.08 13.18 -11.83
CA PRO A 87 -6.51 14.49 -11.51
C PRO A 87 -5.93 14.49 -10.10
N ILE A 88 -4.72 15.02 -9.95
CA ILE A 88 -4.07 15.24 -8.66
C ILE A 88 -4.12 16.72 -8.37
N SER A 89 -4.94 17.12 -7.39
CA SER A 89 -5.15 18.51 -6.96
C SER A 89 -4.56 18.81 -5.59
N VAL A 90 -3.80 17.86 -5.02
CA VAL A 90 -3.21 18.01 -3.69
C VAL A 90 -2.00 18.95 -3.77
N ASP A 91 -1.92 19.88 -2.83
CA ASP A 91 -0.76 20.73 -2.63
C ASP A 91 0.37 19.91 -1.99
N LEU A 92 1.40 19.56 -2.77
CA LEU A 92 2.52 18.74 -2.31
C LEU A 92 3.26 19.36 -1.12
N SER A 93 3.26 20.69 -0.99
CA SER A 93 3.95 21.38 0.12
C SER A 93 3.30 21.14 1.49
N LYS A 94 2.04 20.67 1.49
CA LYS A 94 1.28 20.33 2.69
C LYS A 94 1.34 18.86 3.08
N LEU A 95 1.94 18.02 2.23
CA LEU A 95 2.17 16.63 2.54
C LEU A 95 3.48 16.45 3.31
N PRO A 96 3.56 15.47 4.23
CA PRO A 96 4.82 15.08 4.84
C PRO A 96 5.83 14.64 3.76
N GLU A 97 7.10 14.99 3.94
CA GLU A 97 8.18 14.60 3.01
C GLU A 97 8.32 13.08 2.89
N ASN A 98 7.99 12.37 3.96
CA ASN A 98 8.00 10.91 4.04
C ASN A 98 6.84 10.44 4.93
N GLU A 99 5.96 9.62 4.38
CA GLU A 99 4.78 9.12 5.08
C GLU A 99 4.45 7.69 4.65
N GLU A 100 4.08 6.85 5.60
CA GLU A 100 3.55 5.52 5.28
C GLU A 100 2.16 5.68 4.64
N ALA A 101 2.07 5.43 3.34
CA ALA A 101 0.84 5.52 2.57
C ALA A 101 -0.01 4.25 2.71
N PHE A 102 0.64 3.08 2.86
CA PHE A 102 -0.03 1.80 2.93
C PHE A 102 0.82 0.73 3.61
N SER A 103 0.17 -0.18 4.36
CA SER A 103 0.80 -1.35 4.96
C SER A 103 -0.05 -2.59 4.74
N GLN A 104 0.56 -3.63 4.19
CA GLN A 104 -0.08 -4.93 3.99
C GLN A 104 0.62 -6.00 4.82
N LYS A 105 -0.13 -6.67 5.69
CA LYS A 105 0.36 -7.84 6.40
C LYS A 105 0.23 -9.07 5.49
N THR A 106 1.35 -9.62 5.08
CA THR A 106 1.40 -10.78 4.16
C THR A 106 1.34 -12.11 4.89
N SER A 107 1.59 -12.14 6.20
CA SER A 107 1.37 -13.31 7.06
C SER A 107 1.02 -12.86 8.48
N ILE A 108 0.25 -13.69 9.19
CA ILE A 108 -0.27 -13.37 10.53
C ILE A 108 0.87 -13.16 11.54
N PHE A 109 2.05 -13.73 11.29
CA PHE A 109 3.10 -13.77 12.30
C PHE A 109 4.38 -12.98 11.97
N PHE A 110 4.75 -12.72 10.69
CA PHE A 110 6.12 -12.29 10.43
C PHE A 110 6.36 -11.29 9.29
N LYS A 111 5.39 -10.94 8.45
CA LYS A 111 5.68 -10.10 7.28
C LYS A 111 4.66 -8.98 7.10
N ALA A 112 5.15 -7.77 7.06
CA ALA A 112 4.43 -6.63 6.58
C ALA A 112 5.23 -5.99 5.44
N THR A 113 4.59 -5.71 4.32
CA THR A 113 5.11 -4.79 3.32
C THR A 113 4.53 -3.43 3.65
N ARG A 114 5.40 -2.44 3.84
CA ARG A 114 5.04 -1.05 4.05
C ARG A 114 5.38 -0.25 2.82
N ILE A 115 4.52 0.65 2.45
CA ILE A 115 4.75 1.54 1.32
C ILE A 115 4.78 2.96 1.84
N TYR A 116 5.91 3.59 1.63
CA TYR A 116 6.14 4.98 1.97
C TYR A 116 5.99 5.84 0.73
N ARG A 117 5.32 6.98 0.89
CA ARG A 117 5.30 8.04 -0.10
C ARG A 117 6.35 9.07 0.27
N MET A 118 7.19 9.44 -0.70
CA MET A 118 8.13 10.54 -0.64
C MET A 118 7.83 11.53 -1.76
N ILE A 119 8.34 12.76 -1.66
CA ILE A 119 8.08 13.83 -2.61
C ILE A 119 9.39 14.31 -3.21
N ASP A 120 9.54 14.22 -4.54
CA ASP A 120 10.53 14.95 -5.30
C ASP A 120 9.88 16.24 -5.83
N ALA A 121 9.89 17.29 -5.02
CA ALA A 121 9.29 18.57 -5.37
C ALA A 121 9.96 19.20 -6.60
N LYS A 122 11.26 18.98 -6.79
CA LYS A 122 12.01 19.53 -7.94
C LYS A 122 11.49 18.97 -9.27
N ARG A 123 11.02 17.72 -9.28
CA ARG A 123 10.54 17.05 -10.50
C ARG A 123 9.01 16.89 -10.51
N ASN A 124 8.31 17.51 -9.54
CA ASN A 124 6.86 17.35 -9.38
C ASN A 124 6.44 15.87 -9.42
N THR A 125 7.13 15.03 -8.66
CA THR A 125 7.00 13.57 -8.73
C THR A 125 6.78 12.99 -7.34
N LEU A 126 5.81 12.09 -7.22
CA LEU A 126 5.64 11.25 -6.05
C LEU A 126 6.48 9.98 -6.21
N ILE A 127 7.11 9.56 -5.12
CA ILE A 127 7.94 8.36 -5.06
C ILE A 127 7.31 7.41 -4.05
N TYR A 128 7.00 6.20 -4.47
CA TYR A 128 6.48 5.14 -3.61
C TYR A 128 7.56 4.09 -3.41
N VAL A 129 7.94 3.86 -2.16
CA VAL A 129 8.96 2.89 -1.79
C VAL A 129 8.31 1.80 -0.95
N ALA A 130 8.23 0.61 -1.51
CA ALA A 130 7.77 -0.57 -0.80
C ALA A 130 8.95 -1.23 -0.09
N ILE A 131 8.81 -1.55 1.19
CA ILE A 131 9.85 -2.13 2.03
C ILE A 131 9.27 -3.33 2.80
N SER A 132 9.97 -4.47 2.76
CA SER A 132 9.64 -5.62 3.59
C SER A 132 10.12 -5.39 5.03
N SER A 133 9.31 -5.77 6.00
CA SER A 133 9.77 -5.83 7.40
C SER A 133 10.74 -6.98 7.66
N LYS A 134 10.87 -7.93 6.74
CA LYS A 134 11.83 -9.04 6.84
C LYS A 134 13.20 -8.60 6.32
N ILE A 135 14.21 -8.78 7.14
CA ILE A 135 15.61 -8.57 6.77
C ILE A 135 16.18 -9.87 6.21
N ILE A 136 16.70 -9.82 4.99
CA ILE A 136 17.40 -10.94 4.34
C ILE A 136 18.83 -10.49 4.07
N ASN A 137 19.79 -11.29 4.53
CA ASN A 137 21.23 -10.98 4.36
C ASN A 137 21.62 -9.57 4.82
N GLY A 138 21.02 -9.09 5.93
CA GLY A 138 21.32 -7.78 6.51
C GLY A 138 20.60 -6.58 5.87
N SER A 139 19.75 -6.80 4.86
CA SER A 139 19.01 -5.74 4.17
C SER A 139 17.55 -6.15 3.95
N PRO A 140 16.58 -5.22 4.06
CA PRO A 140 15.20 -5.48 3.67
C PRO A 140 15.07 -5.48 2.14
N GLU A 141 14.23 -6.36 1.61
CA GLU A 141 13.75 -6.27 0.22
C GLU A 141 13.02 -4.94 0.03
N ASN A 142 13.26 -4.29 -1.10
CA ASN A 142 12.61 -3.03 -1.43
C ASN A 142 12.34 -2.93 -2.94
N ALA A 143 11.33 -2.12 -3.27
CA ALA A 143 10.97 -1.78 -4.64
C ALA A 143 10.53 -0.31 -4.69
N ILE A 144 10.74 0.33 -5.82
CA ILE A 144 10.41 1.74 -6.03
C ILE A 144 9.49 1.91 -7.23
N SER A 145 8.53 2.83 -7.12
CA SER A 145 7.73 3.34 -8.22
C SER A 145 7.65 4.85 -8.16
N THR A 146 7.68 5.52 -9.32
CA THR A 146 7.57 6.97 -9.40
C THR A 146 6.36 7.37 -10.22
N VAL A 147 5.67 8.41 -9.75
CA VAL A 147 4.46 8.96 -10.38
C VAL A 147 4.69 10.45 -10.64
N PRO A 148 5.16 10.83 -11.85
CA PRO A 148 5.17 12.23 -12.23
C PRO A 148 3.73 12.79 -12.24
N ILE A 149 3.53 13.95 -11.65
CA ILE A 149 2.22 14.59 -11.64
C ILE A 149 2.07 15.38 -12.94
N MET A 150 1.18 14.90 -13.79
CA MET A 150 0.89 15.47 -15.09
C MET A 150 -0.52 16.10 -15.13
N PRO A 151 -0.74 17.10 -15.99
CA PRO A 151 -2.09 17.58 -16.24
C PRO A 151 -3.00 16.41 -16.66
N TRP A 152 -4.17 16.31 -16.03
CA TRP A 152 -5.11 15.23 -16.31
C TRP A 152 -6.22 15.73 -17.23
N GLY A 153 -6.48 15.02 -18.34
CA GLY A 153 -7.56 15.35 -19.27
C GLY A 153 -7.27 16.54 -20.16
N GLY A 154 -6.01 16.97 -20.32
CA GLY A 154 -5.60 17.95 -21.32
C GLY A 154 -5.76 17.38 -22.74
N LYS A 155 -6.57 18.07 -23.56
CA LYS A 155 -6.57 17.90 -25.02
C LYS A 155 -5.33 18.53 -25.61
#